data_c682b816fc5be27f8d3fbebbaa626a57
#
_entry.id   c682b816fc5be27f8d3fbebbaa626a57
#
_cell.length_a   1.000
_cell.length_b   1.000
_cell.length_c   1.000
_cell.angle_alpha   90.00
_cell.angle_beta   90.00
_cell.angle_gamma   90.00
#
_symmetry.space_group_name_H-M   'P 1'
#
loop_
_entity.id
_entity.type
_entity.pdbx_description
1 polymer ?
#
loop_
_entity_poly.entity_id
_entity_poly.type
_entity_poly.pdbx_seq_one_letter_code
_entity_poly.pdbx_strand_id
1 'polypeptide(L)'
;MYKVKVTEIGSFVEELLNEKMVVLFGPTAPAELRDICVVHDGTPTEDNVLAEGGTISIGDQVYTIKEFGEAANENMGGLGHLTIAFDDERELLPGTD
;
A
#
# COMPACT_ATOMS: atom_id res chain seq x y z
N MET A 1 14.62 -5.51 -4.26
CA MET A 1 13.19 -5.76 -3.93
C MET A 1 12.88 -5.27 -2.53
N TYR A 2 11.82 -4.52 -2.39
CA TYR A 2 11.38 -4.02 -1.09
C TYR A 2 10.43 -5.02 -0.45
N LYS A 3 10.80 -5.57 0.70
CA LYS A 3 9.99 -6.54 1.42
C LYS A 3 9.75 -6.06 2.84
N VAL A 4 8.51 -6.24 3.31
CA VAL A 4 8.13 -5.91 4.67
C VAL A 4 7.22 -7.01 5.21
N LYS A 5 7.08 -7.02 6.52
CA LYS A 5 6.20 -7.97 7.19
C LYS A 5 4.97 -7.24 7.70
N VAL A 6 3.78 -7.78 7.44
CA VAL A 6 2.55 -7.23 8.00
C VAL A 6 2.50 -7.55 9.48
N THR A 7 2.33 -6.52 10.30
CA THR A 7 2.29 -6.66 11.75
C THR A 7 0.88 -6.50 12.32
N GLU A 8 0.00 -5.81 11.57
CA GLU A 8 -1.36 -5.56 12.04
C GLU A 8 -2.28 -5.35 10.83
N ILE A 9 -3.50 -5.87 10.93
CA ILE A 9 -4.53 -5.66 9.91
C ILE A 9 -5.71 -5.01 10.62
N GLY A 10 -6.07 -3.79 10.19
CA GLY A 10 -7.17 -3.04 10.79
C GLY A 10 -8.52 -3.70 10.56
N SER A 11 -9.46 -3.44 11.47
CA SER A 11 -10.77 -4.07 11.44
C SER A 11 -11.63 -3.66 10.24
N PHE A 12 -11.33 -2.54 9.59
CA PHE A 12 -12.07 -2.05 8.42
C PHE A 12 -11.37 -2.31 7.09
N VAL A 13 -10.23 -3.01 7.10
CA VAL A 13 -9.48 -3.29 5.86
C VAL A 13 -10.34 -4.06 4.86
N GLU A 14 -11.11 -5.06 5.31
CA GLU A 14 -11.96 -5.84 4.44
C GLU A 14 -13.03 -4.99 3.75
N GLU A 15 -13.62 -4.02 4.46
CA GLU A 15 -14.61 -3.13 3.88
C GLU A 15 -14.00 -2.26 2.78
N LEU A 16 -12.78 -1.78 2.97
CA LEU A 16 -12.08 -1.01 1.95
C LEU A 16 -11.73 -1.87 0.74
N LEU A 17 -11.37 -3.14 0.97
CA LEU A 17 -11.12 -4.07 -0.13
C LEU A 17 -12.36 -4.24 -1.02
N ASN A 18 -13.55 -4.27 -0.42
CA ASN A 18 -14.80 -4.33 -1.18
C ASN A 18 -15.02 -3.09 -2.04
N GLU A 19 -14.40 -1.97 -1.67
CA GLU A 19 -14.44 -0.73 -2.45
C GLU A 19 -13.20 -0.58 -3.34
N LYS A 20 -12.40 -1.63 -3.46
CA LYS A 20 -11.18 -1.68 -4.28
C LYS A 20 -10.12 -0.68 -3.82
N MET A 21 -9.93 -0.65 -2.51
CA MET A 21 -8.90 0.18 -1.87
C MET A 21 -8.15 -0.62 -0.82
N VAL A 22 -6.84 -0.37 -0.73
CA VAL A 22 -5.99 -0.90 0.34
C VAL A 22 -5.09 0.22 0.81
N VAL A 23 -4.99 0.43 2.11
CA VAL A 23 -4.09 1.42 2.68
C VAL A 23 -2.97 0.70 3.43
N LEU A 24 -1.74 0.94 3.00
CA LEU A 24 -0.55 0.44 3.69
C LEU A 24 0.04 1.55 4.54
N PHE A 25 0.57 1.22 5.68
CA PHE A 25 1.28 2.18 6.53
C PHE A 25 2.39 1.48 7.31
N GLY A 26 3.49 2.18 7.51
CA GLY A 26 4.62 1.68 8.27
C GLY A 26 4.42 1.73 9.78
N PRO A 27 5.48 1.45 10.55
CA PRO A 27 5.37 1.36 12.02
C PRO A 27 4.91 2.63 12.72
N THR A 28 4.99 3.78 12.04
CA THR A 28 4.60 5.08 12.61
C THR A 28 3.13 5.39 12.42
N ALA A 29 2.31 4.43 11.96
CA ALA A 29 0.89 4.66 11.72
C ALA A 29 0.19 5.20 12.97
N PRO A 30 -0.52 6.34 12.86
CA PRO A 30 -1.29 6.87 13.98
C PRO A 30 -2.40 5.91 14.41
N ALA A 31 -2.73 5.92 15.70
CA ALA A 31 -3.75 5.00 16.22
C ALA A 31 -5.09 5.12 15.50
N GLU A 32 -5.50 6.34 15.14
CA GLU A 32 -6.77 6.57 14.45
C GLU A 32 -6.80 6.04 13.02
N LEU A 33 -5.65 5.75 12.42
CA LEU A 33 -5.57 5.18 11.07
C LEU A 33 -5.36 3.67 11.06
N ARG A 34 -4.96 3.09 12.18
CA ARG A 34 -4.65 1.66 12.22
C ARG A 34 -5.84 0.76 11.91
N ASP A 35 -7.06 1.20 12.21
CA ASP A 35 -8.27 0.42 11.93
C ASP A 35 -8.54 0.22 10.45
N ILE A 36 -8.04 1.13 9.61
CA ILE A 36 -8.26 1.07 8.16
C ILE A 36 -7.01 0.64 7.39
N CYS A 37 -5.88 0.44 8.08
CA CYS A 37 -4.60 0.18 7.43
C CYS A 37 -4.13 -1.26 7.60
N VAL A 38 -3.37 -1.71 6.60
CA VAL A 38 -2.48 -2.87 6.73
C VAL A 38 -1.14 -2.30 7.20
N VAL A 39 -0.79 -2.54 8.45
CA VAL A 39 0.43 -2.00 9.05
C VAL A 39 1.58 -2.98 8.86
N HIS A 40 2.74 -2.47 8.45
CA HIS A 40 3.92 -3.29 8.22
C HIS A 40 5.12 -2.74 9.00
N ASP A 41 6.20 -3.50 9.03
CA ASP A 41 7.41 -3.19 9.78
C ASP A 41 8.51 -2.54 8.94
N GLY A 42 8.17 -2.06 7.74
CA GLY A 42 9.16 -1.46 6.84
C GLY A 42 9.82 -0.21 7.41
N THR A 43 11.11 -0.05 7.12
CA THR A 43 11.84 1.15 7.49
C THR A 43 11.82 2.16 6.36
N PRO A 44 12.00 3.46 6.67
CA PRO A 44 12.10 4.47 5.61
C PRO A 44 13.21 4.14 4.61
N THR A 45 12.96 4.43 3.34
CA THR A 45 13.95 4.26 2.28
C THR A 45 13.86 5.44 1.33
N GLU A 46 14.97 5.76 0.67
CA GLU A 46 15.01 6.78 -0.37
C GLU A 46 14.83 6.18 -1.76
N ASP A 47 14.79 4.85 -1.86
CA ASP A 47 14.61 4.18 -3.13
C ASP A 47 13.19 4.34 -3.65
N ASN A 48 13.05 4.47 -4.96
CA ASN A 48 11.75 4.44 -5.61
C ASN A 48 11.29 2.99 -5.68
N VAL A 49 10.45 2.57 -4.73
CA VAL A 49 10.03 1.18 -4.60
C VAL A 49 8.92 0.80 -5.57
N LEU A 50 8.20 1.79 -6.10
CA LEU A 50 7.13 1.58 -7.07
C LEU A 50 7.62 1.90 -8.47
N ALA A 51 7.34 1.02 -9.42
CA ALA A 51 7.66 1.24 -10.83
C ALA A 51 6.56 0.65 -11.70
N GLU A 52 6.21 1.34 -12.78
CA GLU A 52 5.23 0.83 -13.74
C GLU A 52 5.70 -0.50 -14.31
N GLY A 53 4.77 -1.44 -14.42
CA GLY A 53 5.07 -2.80 -14.86
C GLY A 53 5.50 -3.75 -13.74
N GLY A 54 5.73 -3.22 -12.54
CA GLY A 54 6.04 -4.05 -11.37
C GLY A 54 4.79 -4.63 -10.71
N THR A 55 5.00 -5.28 -9.57
CA THR A 55 3.90 -5.86 -8.80
C THR A 55 4.04 -5.56 -7.32
N ILE A 56 2.90 -5.57 -6.64
CA ILE A 56 2.82 -5.51 -5.18
C ILE A 56 2.11 -6.79 -4.74
N SER A 57 2.75 -7.57 -3.87
CA SER A 57 2.14 -8.79 -3.32
C SER A 57 1.78 -8.58 -1.86
N ILE A 58 0.53 -8.84 -1.53
CA ILE A 58 0.02 -8.75 -0.15
C ILE A 58 -0.65 -10.09 0.15
N GLY A 59 0.01 -10.93 0.97
CA GLY A 59 -0.47 -12.28 1.18
C GLY A 59 -0.53 -13.05 -0.13
N ASP A 60 -1.69 -13.60 -0.44
CA ASP A 60 -1.92 -14.36 -1.68
C ASP A 60 -2.36 -13.48 -2.86
N GLN A 61 -2.52 -12.18 -2.64
CA GLN A 61 -3.02 -11.27 -3.65
C GLN A 61 -1.88 -10.52 -4.32
N VAL A 62 -1.90 -10.47 -5.65
CA VAL A 62 -0.90 -9.76 -6.43
C VAL A 62 -1.57 -8.63 -7.19
N TYR A 63 -1.03 -7.42 -7.03
CA TYR A 63 -1.51 -6.23 -7.71
C TYR A 63 -0.47 -5.79 -8.74
N THR A 64 -0.91 -5.47 -9.95
CA THR A 64 -0.03 -5.00 -11.02
C THR A 64 0.06 -3.47 -10.98
N ILE A 65 1.27 -2.95 -10.97
CA ILE A 65 1.51 -1.51 -10.96
C ILE A 65 1.44 -0.99 -12.39
N LYS A 66 0.29 -0.47 -12.80
CA LYS A 66 0.12 0.18 -14.10
C LYS A 66 0.39 1.67 -14.01
N GLU A 67 -0.28 2.33 -13.07
CA GLU A 67 -0.15 3.75 -12.84
C GLU A 67 -0.23 4.03 -11.35
N PHE A 68 0.33 5.15 -10.94
CA PHE A 68 0.22 5.62 -9.55
C PHE A 68 0.43 7.15 -9.53
N GLY A 69 -0.03 7.78 -8.43
CA GLY A 69 0.09 9.22 -8.27
C GLY A 69 1.52 9.68 -7.99
N GLU A 70 1.77 10.96 -8.11
CA GLU A 70 3.10 11.55 -7.94
C GLU A 70 3.68 11.38 -6.55
N ALA A 71 2.82 11.32 -5.53
CA ALA A 71 3.25 11.21 -4.14
C ALA A 71 3.50 9.78 -3.68
N ALA A 72 3.15 8.77 -4.50
CA ALA A 72 3.17 7.37 -4.06
C ALA A 72 4.55 6.90 -3.59
N ASN A 73 5.60 7.13 -4.37
CA ASN A 73 6.95 6.72 -4.00
C ASN A 73 7.47 7.47 -2.79
N GLU A 74 7.19 8.76 -2.70
CA GLU A 74 7.60 9.58 -1.56
C GLU A 74 6.93 9.10 -0.27
N ASN A 75 5.63 8.86 -0.31
CA ASN A 75 4.89 8.39 0.85
C ASN A 75 5.33 6.98 1.27
N MET A 76 5.49 6.10 0.31
CA MET A 76 5.93 4.72 0.59
C MET A 76 7.35 4.70 1.11
N GLY A 77 8.25 5.47 0.52
CA GLY A 77 9.64 5.52 0.93
C GLY A 77 9.85 6.15 2.31
N GLY A 78 9.10 7.22 2.62
CA GLY A 78 9.26 7.96 3.87
C GLY A 78 8.50 7.37 5.05
N LEU A 79 7.24 6.98 4.82
CA LEU A 79 6.31 6.57 5.88
C LEU A 79 5.87 5.12 5.78
N GLY A 80 6.20 4.44 4.67
CA GLY A 80 5.61 3.15 4.36
C GLY A 80 4.11 3.27 4.08
N HIS A 81 3.64 4.47 3.76
CA HIS A 81 2.24 4.78 3.53
C HIS A 81 1.92 4.79 2.04
N LEU A 82 0.92 4.01 1.67
CA LEU A 82 0.45 3.96 0.30
C LEU A 82 -1.04 3.64 0.30
N THR A 83 -1.83 4.55 -0.25
CA THR A 83 -3.25 4.28 -0.50
C THR A 83 -3.36 3.72 -1.91
N ILE A 84 -3.72 2.45 -2.00
CA ILE A 84 -3.84 1.75 -3.29
C ILE A 84 -5.29 1.79 -3.73
N ALA A 85 -5.53 2.35 -4.92
CA ALA A 85 -6.80 2.22 -5.62
C ALA A 85 -6.59 1.28 -6.80
N PHE A 86 -7.46 0.28 -6.97
CA PHE A 86 -7.27 -0.74 -8.00
C PHE A 86 -8.59 -1.09 -8.68
N ASP A 87 -8.51 -1.76 -9.83
CA ASP A 87 -9.68 -2.20 -10.60
C ASP A 87 -10.00 -3.68 -10.34
N ASP A 88 -10.97 -4.23 -11.06
CA ASP A 88 -11.40 -5.63 -10.90
C ASP A 88 -10.29 -6.64 -11.18
N GLU A 89 -9.26 -6.25 -11.91
CA GLU A 89 -8.13 -7.10 -12.27
C GLU A 89 -6.92 -6.87 -11.35
N ARG A 90 -7.11 -6.12 -10.28
CA ARG A 90 -6.06 -5.73 -9.33
C ARG A 90 -4.91 -4.98 -10.01
N GLU A 91 -5.25 -4.11 -10.96
CA GLU A 91 -4.31 -3.17 -11.56
C GLU A 91 -4.45 -1.83 -10.87
N LEU A 92 -3.32 -1.23 -10.46
CA LEU A 92 -3.34 0.04 -9.75
C LEU A 92 -3.80 1.17 -10.67
N LEU A 93 -4.64 2.03 -10.11
CA LEU A 93 -5.20 3.20 -10.80
C LEU A 93 -4.41 4.46 -10.47
N PRO A 94 -4.56 5.54 -11.28
CA PRO A 94 -3.84 6.81 -11.04
C PRO A 94 -4.09 7.44 -9.67
N GLY A 95 -5.19 7.09 -8.99
CA GLY A 95 -5.47 7.56 -7.64
C GLY A 95 -4.64 6.90 -6.54
N THR A 96 -3.73 5.97 -6.88
CA THR A 96 -2.85 5.32 -5.93
C THR A 96 -1.78 6.30 -5.44
N ASP A 97 -1.82 6.66 -4.19
CA ASP A 97 -0.87 7.53 -3.51
C ASP A 97 -0.55 6.95 -2.14
#